data_5d3c618f78e41057d3cbcd1c0a7ea21a
#
_entry.id   5d3c618f78e41057d3cbcd1c0a7ea21a
#
_cell.length_a   1.000
_cell.length_b   1.000
_cell.length_c   1.000
_cell.angle_alpha   90.00
_cell.angle_beta   90.00
_cell.angle_gamma   90.00
#
_symmetry.space_group_name_H-M   'P 1'
#
loop_
_entity.id
_entity.type
_entity.pdbx_description
1 polymer ?
#
loop_
_entity_poly.entity_id
_entity_poly.type
_entity_poly.pdbx_seq_one_letter_code
_entity_poly.pdbx_strand_id
1 'polypeptide(L)'
;MSENSTGMNGSSSVETAAKSKIRIVVADDHPIFRDGLCRLLALEEDFEVVAQAQDGRQVLDVLQQFEPDILLLDLKMPGLDGLATLQRLQQAKNKTRVIVLTASDDKNEFVQAMKLGTSGIVLKQTATELLIKSIRKVHAGEIWLDSHTTAAVIRQFVANDEAAPMAPQMPVASAAPRERERSPLSQREREIVALVAQGFKNKEMAEKMFISEQTVKNHLHNIFDKLGVSDRLELALYAIHNNLHTGR
;
A
#
# COMPACT_ATOMS: atom_id res chain seq x y z
N MET A 1 -21.73 -68.42 23.24
CA MET A 1 -21.42 -67.42 24.26
C MET A 1 -20.19 -66.69 23.73
N SER A 2 -20.41 -65.60 23.00
CA SER A 2 -20.22 -64.21 23.43
C SER A 2 -18.74 -63.82 23.39
N GLU A 3 -18.24 -62.80 22.85
CA GLU A 3 -18.81 -61.49 22.40
C GLU A 3 -17.81 -60.77 21.49
N ASN A 4 -18.37 -60.03 20.59
CA ASN A 4 -17.71 -59.00 19.78
C ASN A 4 -17.09 -57.89 20.61
N SER A 5 -16.02 -57.32 20.13
CA SER A 5 -15.70 -55.94 20.42
C SER A 5 -15.04 -55.30 19.21
N THR A 6 -15.85 -54.52 18.52
CA THR A 6 -15.49 -53.66 17.39
C THR A 6 -14.82 -52.41 17.90
N GLY A 7 -13.54 -52.24 17.60
CA GLY A 7 -12.82 -50.96 17.80
C GLY A 7 -12.92 -50.09 16.56
N MET A 8 -13.81 -49.09 16.56
CA MET A 8 -13.83 -48.04 15.55
C MET A 8 -12.66 -47.07 15.75
N ASN A 9 -11.68 -47.17 14.87
CA ASN A 9 -10.65 -46.12 14.71
C ASN A 9 -11.23 -45.03 13.83
N GLY A 10 -11.71 -43.96 14.47
CA GLY A 10 -12.04 -42.72 13.80
C GLY A 10 -10.75 -41.98 13.43
N SER A 11 -10.31 -42.19 12.19
CA SER A 11 -9.26 -41.34 11.60
C SER A 11 -9.82 -39.96 11.38
N SER A 12 -9.56 -39.04 12.30
CA SER A 12 -9.80 -37.64 12.15
C SER A 12 -8.81 -37.06 11.13
N SER A 13 -9.18 -37.06 9.87
CA SER A 13 -8.45 -36.34 8.82
C SER A 13 -8.56 -34.84 9.11
N VAL A 14 -7.55 -34.28 9.74
CA VAL A 14 -7.37 -32.83 9.79
C VAL A 14 -6.99 -32.39 8.38
N GLU A 15 -8.00 -32.04 7.61
CA GLU A 15 -7.85 -31.38 6.32
C GLU A 15 -7.23 -30.01 6.58
N THR A 16 -5.91 -29.94 6.49
CA THR A 16 -5.17 -28.68 6.52
C THR A 16 -5.57 -27.95 5.26
N ALA A 17 -6.50 -27.00 5.37
CA ALA A 17 -6.85 -26.10 4.29
C ALA A 17 -5.57 -25.46 3.74
N ALA A 18 -5.15 -25.88 2.56
CA ALA A 18 -3.99 -25.33 1.88
C ALA A 18 -4.26 -23.83 1.70
N LYS A 19 -3.50 -23.00 2.41
CA LYS A 19 -3.60 -21.55 2.33
C LYS A 19 -3.34 -21.17 0.87
N SER A 20 -4.32 -20.56 0.19
CA SER A 20 -4.16 -20.17 -1.21
C SER A 20 -2.94 -19.24 -1.34
N LYS A 21 -2.08 -19.54 -2.31
CA LYS A 21 -0.88 -18.73 -2.57
C LYS A 21 -1.28 -17.38 -3.15
N ILE A 22 -0.51 -16.36 -2.84
CA ILE A 22 -0.62 -15.02 -3.45
C ILE A 22 -0.13 -15.12 -4.89
N ARG A 23 -1.00 -14.88 -5.85
CA ARG A 23 -0.72 -14.98 -7.28
C ARG A 23 -0.14 -13.65 -7.79
N ILE A 24 1.08 -13.69 -8.33
CA ILE A 24 1.87 -12.51 -8.67
C ILE A 24 2.20 -12.51 -10.16
N VAL A 25 2.06 -11.36 -10.79
CA VAL A 25 2.63 -11.06 -12.11
C VAL A 25 3.80 -10.10 -11.92
N VAL A 26 4.91 -10.36 -12.63
CA VAL A 26 6.10 -9.51 -12.64
C VAL A 26 6.26 -8.87 -14.01
N ALA A 27 6.25 -7.54 -14.04
CA ALA A 27 6.39 -6.74 -15.27
C ALA A 27 7.61 -5.82 -15.17
N ASP A 28 8.63 -6.10 -15.99
CA ASP A 28 9.89 -5.36 -16.05
C ASP A 28 10.55 -5.62 -17.40
N ASP A 29 11.12 -4.62 -18.05
CA ASP A 29 11.76 -4.76 -19.35
C ASP A 29 13.20 -5.31 -19.27
N HIS A 30 13.79 -5.34 -18.05
CA HIS A 30 15.14 -5.88 -17.81
C HIS A 30 15.10 -7.38 -17.51
N PRO A 31 15.50 -8.26 -18.45
CA PRO A 31 15.33 -9.71 -18.29
C PRO A 31 16.03 -10.27 -17.03
N ILE A 32 17.28 -9.81 -16.76
CA ILE A 32 18.07 -10.30 -15.63
C ILE A 32 17.40 -9.94 -14.31
N PHE A 33 16.87 -8.71 -14.17
CA PHE A 33 16.17 -8.28 -12.98
C PHE A 33 14.87 -9.08 -12.81
N ARG A 34 14.07 -9.19 -13.86
CA ARG A 34 12.82 -9.93 -13.85
C ARG A 34 13.00 -11.39 -13.46
N ASP A 35 13.97 -12.09 -14.09
CA ASP A 35 14.27 -13.49 -13.78
C ASP A 35 14.79 -13.66 -12.34
N GLY A 36 15.66 -12.75 -11.89
CA GLY A 36 16.15 -12.73 -10.52
C GLY A 36 15.01 -12.55 -9.50
N LEU A 37 14.11 -11.62 -9.77
CA LEU A 37 12.95 -11.35 -8.93
C LEU A 37 12.00 -12.55 -8.87
N CYS A 38 11.72 -13.19 -10.01
CA CYS A 38 10.88 -14.38 -10.05
C CYS A 38 11.47 -15.55 -9.25
N ARG A 39 12.78 -15.77 -9.34
CA ARG A 39 13.46 -16.79 -8.54
C ARG A 39 13.40 -16.50 -7.04
N LEU A 40 13.57 -15.25 -6.68
CA LEU A 40 13.50 -14.80 -5.29
C LEU A 40 12.08 -15.00 -4.71
N LEU A 41 11.04 -14.61 -5.45
CA LEU A 41 9.66 -14.80 -5.03
C LEU A 41 9.28 -16.29 -4.93
N ALA A 42 9.87 -17.14 -5.78
CA ALA A 42 9.64 -18.59 -5.74
C ALA A 42 10.23 -19.28 -4.49
N LEU A 43 11.08 -18.61 -3.70
CA LEU A 43 11.57 -19.13 -2.42
C LEU A 43 10.52 -19.02 -1.29
N GLU A 44 9.51 -18.17 -1.47
CA GLU A 44 8.45 -17.99 -0.48
C GLU A 44 7.32 -19.00 -0.72
N GLU A 45 6.94 -19.76 0.30
CA GLU A 45 5.95 -20.82 0.21
C GLU A 45 4.54 -20.32 -0.11
N ASP A 46 4.25 -19.07 0.29
CA ASP A 46 2.95 -18.41 0.13
C ASP A 46 2.82 -17.61 -1.17
N PHE A 47 3.84 -17.61 -2.06
CA PHE A 47 3.82 -16.90 -3.33
C PHE A 47 3.77 -17.84 -4.55
N GLU A 48 3.16 -17.37 -5.63
CA GLU A 48 3.16 -18.02 -6.93
C GLU A 48 3.28 -16.96 -8.03
N VAL A 49 4.39 -16.97 -8.78
CA VAL A 49 4.54 -16.14 -9.96
C VAL A 49 3.82 -16.81 -11.13
N VAL A 50 2.65 -16.29 -11.50
CA VAL A 50 1.76 -16.90 -12.51
C VAL A 50 2.09 -16.46 -13.93
N ALA A 51 2.70 -15.29 -14.12
CA ALA A 51 3.15 -14.81 -15.43
C ALA A 51 4.22 -13.72 -15.31
N GLN A 52 4.88 -13.44 -16.44
CA GLN A 52 5.84 -12.35 -16.61
C GLN A 52 5.42 -11.51 -17.81
N ALA A 53 5.80 -10.21 -17.80
CA ALA A 53 5.61 -9.29 -18.89
C ALA A 53 6.86 -8.40 -19.06
N GLN A 54 7.14 -7.95 -20.30
CA GLN A 54 8.27 -7.08 -20.58
C GLN A 54 7.84 -5.67 -21.05
N ASP A 55 6.54 -5.47 -21.25
CA ASP A 55 5.94 -4.19 -21.62
C ASP A 55 4.49 -4.11 -21.14
N GLY A 56 3.90 -2.91 -21.17
CA GLY A 56 2.56 -2.70 -20.67
C GLY A 56 1.45 -3.38 -21.49
N ARG A 57 1.69 -3.74 -22.77
CA ARG A 57 0.69 -4.47 -23.57
C ARG A 57 0.58 -5.90 -23.07
N GLN A 58 1.73 -6.56 -22.90
CA GLN A 58 1.77 -7.89 -22.31
C GLN A 58 1.18 -7.91 -20.89
N VAL A 59 1.40 -6.86 -20.09
CA VAL A 59 0.73 -6.74 -18.77
C VAL A 59 -0.77 -6.85 -18.92
N LEU A 60 -1.39 -6.09 -19.81
CA LEU A 60 -2.84 -6.11 -20.00
C LEU A 60 -3.35 -7.51 -20.41
N ASP A 61 -2.62 -8.18 -21.31
CA ASP A 61 -2.99 -9.53 -21.79
C ASP A 61 -2.90 -10.57 -20.65
N VAL A 62 -1.78 -10.59 -19.90
CA VAL A 62 -1.59 -11.57 -18.81
C VAL A 62 -2.53 -11.32 -17.63
N LEU A 63 -2.90 -10.07 -17.34
CA LEU A 63 -3.87 -9.79 -16.29
C LEU A 63 -5.28 -10.29 -16.61
N GLN A 64 -5.68 -10.25 -17.88
CA GLN A 64 -6.95 -10.83 -18.32
C GLN A 64 -6.95 -12.36 -18.27
N GLN A 65 -5.80 -12.97 -18.59
CA GLN A 65 -5.67 -14.43 -18.65
C GLN A 65 -5.55 -15.07 -17.26
N PHE A 66 -4.79 -14.45 -16.35
CA PHE A 66 -4.39 -15.08 -15.09
C PHE A 66 -5.11 -14.52 -13.87
N GLU A 67 -5.74 -13.35 -13.94
CA GLU A 67 -6.42 -12.68 -12.81
C GLU A 67 -5.58 -12.74 -11.51
N PRO A 68 -4.36 -12.17 -11.48
CA PRO A 68 -3.48 -12.25 -10.31
C PRO A 68 -3.98 -11.34 -9.17
N ASP A 69 -3.52 -11.64 -7.94
CA ASP A 69 -3.76 -10.79 -6.78
C ASP A 69 -2.90 -9.52 -6.81
N ILE A 70 -1.65 -9.68 -7.22
CA ILE A 70 -0.62 -8.64 -7.21
C ILE A 70 0.05 -8.52 -8.57
N LEU A 71 0.22 -7.28 -9.02
CA LEU A 71 1.11 -6.92 -10.14
C LEU A 71 2.30 -6.14 -9.58
N LEU A 72 3.51 -6.65 -9.79
CA LEU A 72 4.75 -5.89 -9.62
C LEU A 72 5.06 -5.21 -10.96
N LEU A 73 5.04 -3.88 -11.01
CA LEU A 73 5.08 -3.11 -12.26
C LEU A 73 6.24 -2.13 -12.29
N ASP A 74 7.16 -2.29 -13.24
CA ASP A 74 8.13 -1.24 -13.54
C ASP A 74 7.45 -0.05 -14.24
N LEU A 75 7.88 1.16 -13.88
CA LEU A 75 7.41 2.38 -14.57
C LEU A 75 8.10 2.59 -15.92
N LYS A 76 9.34 2.14 -16.06
CA LYS A 76 10.16 2.37 -17.25
C LYS A 76 10.18 1.12 -18.13
N MET A 77 9.21 0.99 -19.00
CA MET A 77 9.13 -0.09 -19.99
C MET A 77 8.96 0.50 -21.40
N PRO A 78 9.45 -0.18 -22.45
CA PRO A 78 9.29 0.26 -23.82
C PRO A 78 7.84 0.17 -24.31
N GLY A 79 7.49 1.04 -25.24
CA GLY A 79 6.16 1.05 -25.85
C GLY A 79 5.08 1.60 -24.94
N LEU A 80 4.33 0.75 -24.25
CA LEU A 80 3.38 1.14 -23.22
C LEU A 80 4.08 1.11 -21.87
N ASP A 81 4.40 2.29 -21.32
CA ASP A 81 5.09 2.43 -20.04
C ASP A 81 4.19 2.09 -18.85
N GLY A 82 4.79 2.07 -17.64
CA GLY A 82 4.07 1.70 -16.42
C GLY A 82 2.96 2.67 -16.04
N LEU A 83 3.13 3.99 -16.20
CA LEU A 83 2.10 4.98 -15.89
C LEU A 83 0.91 4.87 -16.84
N ALA A 84 1.17 4.72 -18.15
CA ALA A 84 0.12 4.51 -19.13
C ALA A 84 -0.59 3.16 -18.92
N THR A 85 0.13 2.13 -18.45
CA THR A 85 -0.45 0.84 -18.05
C THR A 85 -1.38 1.01 -16.85
N LEU A 86 -0.95 1.70 -15.79
CA LEU A 86 -1.79 2.02 -14.62
C LEU A 86 -3.07 2.76 -15.01
N GLN A 87 -2.95 3.74 -15.91
CA GLN A 87 -4.12 4.51 -16.40
C GLN A 87 -5.14 3.60 -17.07
N ARG A 88 -4.71 2.64 -17.89
CA ARG A 88 -5.61 1.66 -18.53
C ARG A 88 -6.25 0.71 -17.53
N LEU A 89 -5.48 0.25 -16.52
CA LEU A 89 -6.01 -0.61 -15.46
C LEU A 89 -7.07 0.11 -14.63
N GLN A 90 -6.86 1.37 -14.30
CA GLN A 90 -7.84 2.21 -13.61
C GLN A 90 -9.12 2.37 -14.41
N GLN A 91 -9.02 2.68 -15.73
CA GLN A 91 -10.17 2.80 -16.63
C GLN A 91 -10.95 1.50 -16.74
N ALA A 92 -10.25 0.36 -16.80
CA ALA A 92 -10.84 -0.98 -16.85
C ALA A 92 -11.40 -1.46 -15.50
N LYS A 93 -11.25 -0.69 -14.42
CA LYS A 93 -11.59 -1.07 -13.03
C LYS A 93 -11.02 -2.45 -12.65
N ASN A 94 -9.79 -2.72 -13.05
CA ASN A 94 -9.10 -3.97 -12.74
C ASN A 94 -8.95 -4.11 -11.22
N LYS A 95 -9.12 -5.33 -10.69
CA LYS A 95 -9.09 -5.62 -9.25
C LYS A 95 -7.70 -5.98 -8.73
N THR A 96 -6.74 -6.26 -9.62
CA THR A 96 -5.36 -6.60 -9.26
C THR A 96 -4.72 -5.43 -8.52
N ARG A 97 -4.14 -5.68 -7.37
CA ARG A 97 -3.40 -4.63 -6.63
C ARG A 97 -2.03 -4.43 -7.24
N VAL A 98 -1.66 -3.18 -7.47
CA VAL A 98 -0.40 -2.85 -8.15
C VAL A 98 0.61 -2.33 -7.15
N ILE A 99 1.80 -2.93 -7.14
CA ILE A 99 3.01 -2.40 -6.49
C ILE A 99 3.94 -1.94 -7.61
N VAL A 100 4.24 -0.65 -7.61
CA VAL A 100 5.23 -0.09 -8.55
C VAL A 100 6.62 -0.42 -8.06
N LEU A 101 7.46 -0.98 -8.96
CA LEU A 101 8.89 -1.17 -8.78
C LEU A 101 9.62 -0.15 -9.65
N THR A 102 10.43 0.73 -9.08
CA THR A 102 11.13 1.75 -9.84
C THR A 102 12.57 1.95 -9.38
N ALA A 103 13.47 2.24 -10.32
CA ALA A 103 14.83 2.69 -10.01
C ALA A 103 14.91 4.22 -9.82
N SER A 104 13.88 4.94 -10.23
CA SER A 104 13.78 6.40 -10.14
C SER A 104 13.35 6.81 -8.73
N ASP A 105 13.89 7.92 -8.26
CA ASP A 105 13.46 8.64 -7.03
C ASP A 105 12.61 9.88 -7.35
N ASP A 106 12.09 9.98 -8.59
CA ASP A 106 11.25 11.08 -9.03
C ASP A 106 9.89 11.08 -8.30
N LYS A 107 9.76 12.08 -7.44
CA LYS A 107 8.56 12.30 -6.64
C LYS A 107 7.29 12.53 -7.47
N ASN A 108 7.42 13.10 -8.67
CA ASN A 108 6.26 13.34 -9.55
C ASN A 108 5.72 12.02 -10.08
N GLU A 109 6.60 11.07 -10.44
CA GLU A 109 6.19 9.73 -10.87
C GLU A 109 5.45 9.00 -9.73
N PHE A 110 5.94 9.11 -8.49
CA PHE A 110 5.28 8.50 -7.33
C PHE A 110 3.86 9.02 -7.12
N VAL A 111 3.70 10.36 -7.17
CA VAL A 111 2.39 10.98 -7.01
C VAL A 111 1.45 10.62 -8.15
N GLN A 112 1.94 10.56 -9.39
CA GLN A 112 1.12 10.12 -10.52
C GLN A 112 0.67 8.67 -10.36
N ALA A 113 1.60 7.76 -9.98
CA ALA A 113 1.27 6.36 -9.73
C ALA A 113 0.20 6.22 -8.63
N MET A 114 0.33 6.96 -7.52
CA MET A 114 -0.66 6.96 -6.45
C MET A 114 -2.04 7.47 -6.90
N LYS A 115 -2.08 8.57 -7.69
CA LYS A 115 -3.34 9.08 -8.28
C LYS A 115 -4.01 8.09 -9.22
N LEU A 116 -3.24 7.24 -9.87
CA LEU A 116 -3.72 6.16 -10.74
C LEU A 116 -4.11 4.88 -9.98
N GLY A 117 -4.04 4.90 -8.64
CA GLY A 117 -4.58 3.84 -7.80
C GLY A 117 -3.60 2.69 -7.50
N THR A 118 -2.27 2.94 -7.58
CA THR A 118 -1.31 1.94 -7.11
C THR A 118 -1.44 1.72 -5.60
N SER A 119 -1.26 0.49 -5.16
CA SER A 119 -1.35 0.09 -3.74
C SER A 119 -0.01 0.13 -3.02
N GLY A 120 1.10 0.34 -3.74
CA GLY A 120 2.42 0.47 -3.14
C GLY A 120 3.47 0.94 -4.11
N ILE A 121 4.56 1.52 -3.56
CA ILE A 121 5.75 1.90 -4.32
C ILE A 121 6.97 1.37 -3.58
N VAL A 122 7.84 0.67 -4.30
CA VAL A 122 9.08 0.07 -3.80
C VAL A 122 10.21 0.43 -4.77
N LEU A 123 11.32 0.91 -4.24
CA LEU A 123 12.52 1.15 -5.06
C LEU A 123 13.20 -0.18 -5.39
N LYS A 124 13.67 -0.36 -6.63
CA LYS A 124 14.38 -1.57 -7.09
C LYS A 124 15.64 -1.90 -6.26
N GLN A 125 16.20 -0.91 -5.57
CA GLN A 125 17.35 -1.07 -4.66
C GLN A 125 16.94 -1.42 -3.22
N THR A 126 15.64 -1.56 -2.94
CA THR A 126 15.14 -1.91 -1.61
C THR A 126 15.53 -3.36 -1.26
N ALA A 127 15.82 -3.60 0.02
CA ALA A 127 16.13 -4.93 0.50
C ALA A 127 14.98 -5.92 0.22
N THR A 128 15.34 -7.14 -0.15
CA THR A 128 14.41 -8.22 -0.52
C THR A 128 13.31 -8.45 0.50
N GLU A 129 13.66 -8.44 1.78
CA GLU A 129 12.72 -8.67 2.88
C GLU A 129 11.62 -7.60 2.93
N LEU A 130 11.95 -6.36 2.56
CA LEU A 130 10.96 -5.27 2.50
C LEU A 130 10.03 -5.41 1.30
N LEU A 131 10.53 -5.90 0.16
CA LEU A 131 9.68 -6.21 -0.99
C LEU A 131 8.70 -7.35 -0.66
N ILE A 132 9.18 -8.44 -0.08
CA ILE A 132 8.34 -9.56 0.35
C ILE A 132 7.28 -9.08 1.34
N LYS A 133 7.67 -8.26 2.32
CA LYS A 133 6.76 -7.66 3.28
C LYS A 133 5.72 -6.76 2.61
N SER A 134 6.13 -5.95 1.62
CA SER A 134 5.21 -5.07 0.88
C SER A 134 4.14 -5.86 0.14
N ILE A 135 4.50 -6.98 -0.50
CA ILE A 135 3.55 -7.85 -1.20
C ILE A 135 2.49 -8.40 -0.23
N ARG A 136 2.91 -8.92 0.93
CA ARG A 136 1.98 -9.44 1.95
C ARG A 136 1.05 -8.36 2.49
N LYS A 137 1.57 -7.16 2.76
CA LYS A 137 0.79 -6.02 3.24
C LYS A 137 -0.23 -5.54 2.20
N VAL A 138 0.22 -5.37 0.97
CA VAL A 138 -0.66 -4.96 -0.14
C VAL A 138 -1.73 -6.04 -0.41
N HIS A 139 -1.38 -7.32 -0.35
CA HIS A 139 -2.36 -8.40 -0.46
C HIS A 139 -3.39 -8.37 0.68
N ALA A 140 -3.01 -7.97 1.88
CA ALA A 140 -3.93 -7.76 3.00
C ALA A 140 -4.82 -6.50 2.87
N GLY A 141 -4.61 -5.68 1.82
CA GLY A 141 -5.38 -4.47 1.56
C GLY A 141 -4.77 -3.19 2.13
N GLU A 142 -3.55 -3.25 2.68
CA GLU A 142 -2.82 -2.09 3.18
C GLU A 142 -2.10 -1.37 2.03
N ILE A 143 -1.88 -0.05 2.15
CA ILE A 143 -1.02 0.71 1.23
C ILE A 143 0.42 0.63 1.72
N TRP A 144 1.35 0.34 0.82
CA TRP A 144 2.77 0.27 1.14
C TRP A 144 3.57 1.43 0.52
N LEU A 145 4.12 2.28 1.38
CA LEU A 145 5.11 3.28 1.00
C LEU A 145 6.23 3.28 2.04
N ASP A 146 7.47 3.35 1.60
CA ASP A 146 8.57 3.57 2.54
C ASP A 146 8.55 5.01 3.09
N SER A 147 9.32 5.27 4.14
CA SER A 147 9.33 6.57 4.81
C SER A 147 9.76 7.73 3.91
N HIS A 148 10.59 7.45 2.90
CA HIS A 148 11.08 8.46 1.97
C HIS A 148 10.01 8.81 0.92
N THR A 149 9.39 7.80 0.35
CA THR A 149 8.32 7.93 -0.63
C THR A 149 7.07 8.56 0.00
N THR A 150 6.71 8.14 1.21
CA THR A 150 5.59 8.72 1.98
C THR A 150 5.72 10.23 2.13
N ALA A 151 6.88 10.72 2.59
CA ALA A 151 7.09 12.16 2.77
C ALA A 151 7.01 12.94 1.45
N ALA A 152 7.47 12.35 0.34
CA ALA A 152 7.42 12.97 -0.97
C ALA A 152 5.99 13.10 -1.51
N VAL A 153 5.23 12.01 -1.42
CA VAL A 153 3.83 11.94 -1.85
C VAL A 153 2.98 12.94 -1.07
N ILE A 154 3.09 12.96 0.26
CA ILE A 154 2.30 13.87 1.12
C ILE A 154 2.56 15.33 0.75
N ARG A 155 3.83 15.76 0.65
CA ARG A 155 4.16 17.16 0.34
C ARG A 155 3.55 17.64 -0.96
N GLN A 156 3.48 16.79 -1.96
CA GLN A 156 2.97 17.18 -3.28
C GLN A 156 1.43 17.13 -3.37
N PHE A 157 0.77 16.30 -2.58
CA PHE A 157 -0.68 16.37 -2.44
C PHE A 157 -1.10 17.67 -1.77
N VAL A 158 -0.39 18.10 -0.70
CA VAL A 158 -0.64 19.37 -0.01
C VAL A 158 -0.39 20.58 -0.92
N ALA A 159 0.71 20.56 -1.70
CA ALA A 159 1.05 21.69 -2.60
C ALA A 159 0.06 21.86 -3.76
N ASN A 160 -0.60 20.78 -4.21
CA ASN A 160 -1.58 20.86 -5.30
C ASN A 160 -2.98 21.31 -4.84
N ASP A 161 -3.28 21.21 -3.55
CA ASP A 161 -4.58 21.66 -3.01
C ASP A 161 -4.66 23.20 -2.85
N GLU A 162 -3.52 23.89 -2.76
CA GLU A 162 -3.47 25.36 -2.72
C GLU A 162 -3.72 26.03 -4.09
N ALA A 163 -3.74 25.26 -5.19
CA ALA A 163 -3.87 25.77 -6.56
C ALA A 163 -5.25 25.53 -7.21
N ALA A 164 -6.23 24.99 -6.51
CA ALA A 164 -7.56 24.74 -7.07
C ALA A 164 -8.55 25.87 -6.74
N PRO A 165 -9.16 26.54 -7.75
CA PRO A 165 -10.25 27.49 -7.50
C PRO A 165 -11.48 26.71 -7.00
N MET A 166 -12.15 27.27 -6.00
CA MET A 166 -13.38 26.76 -5.39
C MET A 166 -14.40 26.34 -6.47
N ALA A 167 -14.71 25.04 -6.54
CA ALA A 167 -15.86 24.52 -7.26
C ALA A 167 -16.92 24.00 -6.25
N PRO A 168 -18.23 24.12 -6.58
CA PRO A 168 -19.29 24.06 -5.58
C PRO A 168 -19.52 22.65 -5.04
N GLN A 169 -19.81 22.62 -3.75
CA GLN A 169 -20.18 21.43 -2.98
C GLN A 169 -21.41 20.73 -3.57
N MET A 170 -21.28 19.47 -3.95
CA MET A 170 -22.42 18.57 -4.11
C MET A 170 -22.48 17.59 -2.93
N PRO A 171 -23.67 17.31 -2.40
CA PRO A 171 -23.81 16.55 -1.17
C PRO A 171 -23.55 15.07 -1.42
N VAL A 172 -22.57 14.49 -0.74
CA VAL A 172 -22.34 13.03 -0.68
C VAL A 172 -23.31 12.44 0.32
N ALA A 173 -24.16 11.55 -0.21
CA ALA A 173 -25.10 10.76 0.58
C ALA A 173 -24.36 9.86 1.58
N SER A 174 -24.80 9.99 2.82
CA SER A 174 -24.46 9.24 4.00
C SER A 174 -24.56 7.73 3.81
N ALA A 175 -23.44 7.03 4.04
CA ALA A 175 -23.46 5.66 4.52
C ALA A 175 -22.71 5.65 5.86
N ALA A 176 -23.46 5.54 6.96
CA ALA A 176 -22.94 5.61 8.30
C ALA A 176 -22.16 4.34 8.69
N PRO A 177 -20.91 4.46 9.16
CA PRO A 177 -20.28 3.44 9.98
C PRO A 177 -20.57 3.73 11.45
N ARG A 178 -20.79 2.67 12.21
CA ARG A 178 -21.12 2.65 13.64
C ARG A 178 -20.19 3.56 14.45
N GLU A 179 -20.79 4.50 15.18
CA GLU A 179 -20.13 5.39 16.15
C GLU A 179 -19.50 4.55 17.28
N ARG A 180 -18.17 4.38 17.20
CA ARG A 180 -17.35 4.28 18.40
C ARG A 180 -17.06 5.72 18.80
N GLU A 181 -17.42 6.11 20.04
CA GLU A 181 -17.07 7.41 20.63
C GLU A 181 -15.55 7.61 20.50
N ARG A 182 -15.16 8.37 19.48
CA ARG A 182 -13.74 8.70 19.21
C ARG A 182 -13.38 9.84 20.16
N SER A 183 -12.53 9.55 21.13
CA SER A 183 -11.99 10.57 22.02
C SER A 183 -11.31 11.66 21.21
N PRO A 184 -11.62 12.95 21.40
CA PRO A 184 -11.06 14.04 20.60
C PRO A 184 -9.53 14.09 20.76
N LEU A 185 -8.84 14.40 19.68
CA LEU A 185 -7.39 14.59 19.71
C LEU A 185 -7.03 15.74 20.65
N SER A 186 -6.04 15.54 21.52
CA SER A 186 -5.46 16.61 22.33
C SER A 186 -4.79 17.66 21.44
N GLN A 187 -4.49 18.85 21.98
CA GLN A 187 -3.79 19.89 21.24
C GLN A 187 -2.44 19.41 20.69
N ARG A 188 -1.67 18.67 21.51
CA ARG A 188 -0.38 18.10 21.13
C ARG A 188 -0.51 17.05 20.01
N GLU A 189 -1.53 16.22 20.06
CA GLU A 189 -1.82 15.25 19.01
C GLU A 189 -2.22 15.93 17.69
N ARG A 190 -3.00 17.01 17.73
CA ARG A 190 -3.33 17.82 16.54
C ARG A 190 -2.10 18.48 15.92
N GLU A 191 -1.16 19.01 16.74
CA GLU A 191 0.11 19.55 16.26
C GLU A 191 0.92 18.46 15.52
N ILE A 192 1.00 17.25 16.08
CA ILE A 192 1.68 16.11 15.45
C ILE A 192 0.99 15.73 14.14
N VAL A 193 -0.33 15.63 14.13
CA VAL A 193 -1.12 15.34 12.92
C VAL A 193 -0.85 16.37 11.83
N ALA A 194 -0.83 17.66 12.16
CA ALA A 194 -0.51 18.73 11.23
C ALA A 194 0.91 18.62 10.67
N LEU A 195 1.90 18.30 11.50
CA LEU A 195 3.29 18.09 11.06
C LEU A 195 3.43 16.83 10.19
N VAL A 196 2.67 15.76 10.48
CA VAL A 196 2.61 14.57 9.63
C VAL A 196 2.06 14.92 8.25
N ALA A 197 0.98 15.67 8.19
CA ALA A 197 0.38 16.13 6.92
C ALA A 197 1.32 17.04 6.12
N GLN A 198 2.20 17.79 6.79
CA GLN A 198 3.25 18.60 6.16
C GLN A 198 4.50 17.76 5.75
N GLY A 199 4.50 16.46 6.01
CA GLY A 199 5.57 15.53 5.60
C GLY A 199 6.83 15.54 6.48
N PHE A 200 6.78 16.10 7.69
CA PHE A 200 7.92 16.10 8.63
C PHE A 200 8.22 14.69 9.15
N LYS A 201 9.49 14.29 9.21
CA LYS A 201 9.93 13.03 9.82
C LYS A 201 9.85 13.11 11.36
N ASN A 202 9.86 11.96 12.04
CA ASN A 202 9.74 11.92 13.50
C ASN A 202 10.83 12.73 14.21
N LYS A 203 12.08 12.70 13.71
CA LYS A 203 13.19 13.49 14.23
C LYS A 203 12.94 14.99 14.06
N GLU A 204 12.48 15.43 12.90
CA GLU A 204 12.18 16.84 12.61
C GLU A 204 11.00 17.35 13.46
N MET A 205 9.99 16.50 13.69
CA MET A 205 8.87 16.79 14.60
C MET A 205 9.35 16.91 16.05
N ALA A 206 10.23 16.00 16.48
CA ALA A 206 10.80 16.01 17.81
C ALA A 206 11.57 17.32 18.08
N GLU A 207 12.40 17.76 17.13
CA GLU A 207 13.14 19.03 17.18
C GLU A 207 12.19 20.25 17.23
N LYS A 208 11.15 20.29 16.34
CA LYS A 208 10.17 21.39 16.31
C LYS A 208 9.34 21.50 17.58
N MET A 209 9.03 20.37 18.19
CA MET A 209 8.16 20.30 19.36
C MET A 209 8.92 20.26 20.70
N PHE A 210 10.26 20.29 20.64
CA PHE A 210 11.15 20.21 21.81
C PHE A 210 10.89 18.96 22.67
N ILE A 211 10.70 17.79 22.05
CA ILE A 211 10.48 16.49 22.70
C ILE A 211 11.41 15.43 22.10
N SER A 212 11.47 14.24 22.71
CA SER A 212 12.24 13.14 22.15
C SER A 212 11.55 12.49 20.94
N GLU A 213 12.33 11.89 20.03
CA GLU A 213 11.77 11.11 18.91
C GLU A 213 10.91 9.94 19.41
N GLN A 214 11.29 9.34 20.55
CA GLN A 214 10.50 8.29 21.19
C GLN A 214 9.12 8.80 21.65
N THR A 215 9.07 10.03 22.17
CA THR A 215 7.81 10.68 22.57
C THR A 215 6.90 10.90 21.35
N VAL A 216 7.47 11.32 20.21
CA VAL A 216 6.72 11.44 18.95
C VAL A 216 6.14 10.10 18.51
N LYS A 217 6.93 9.01 18.57
CA LYS A 217 6.47 7.66 18.24
C LYS A 217 5.31 7.22 19.13
N ASN A 218 5.38 7.50 20.43
CA ASN A 218 4.31 7.17 21.38
C ASN A 218 3.02 7.96 21.06
N HIS A 219 3.14 9.24 20.74
CA HIS A 219 1.98 10.04 20.33
C HIS A 219 1.36 9.51 19.03
N LEU A 220 2.18 9.16 18.02
CA LEU A 220 1.69 8.60 16.76
C LEU A 220 0.91 7.31 16.98
N HIS A 221 1.41 6.41 17.84
CA HIS A 221 0.70 5.19 18.20
C HIS A 221 -0.69 5.48 18.77
N ASN A 222 -0.77 6.38 19.76
CA ASN A 222 -2.04 6.79 20.37
C ASN A 222 -2.98 7.48 19.37
N ILE A 223 -2.44 8.27 18.42
CA ILE A 223 -3.21 8.94 17.37
C ILE A 223 -3.79 7.90 16.41
N PHE A 224 -3.00 6.90 15.99
CA PHE A 224 -3.47 5.82 15.12
C PHE A 224 -4.64 5.08 15.76
N ASP A 225 -4.53 4.72 17.03
CA ASP A 225 -5.60 4.04 17.77
C ASP A 225 -6.86 4.92 17.90
N LYS A 226 -6.70 6.21 18.21
CA LYS A 226 -7.81 7.15 18.37
C LYS A 226 -8.58 7.42 17.08
N LEU A 227 -7.86 7.55 15.96
CA LEU A 227 -8.45 7.87 14.66
C LEU A 227 -8.86 6.63 13.89
N GLY A 228 -8.39 5.44 14.30
CA GLY A 228 -8.62 4.17 13.61
C GLY A 228 -7.91 4.11 12.27
N VAL A 229 -6.74 4.78 12.17
CA VAL A 229 -5.87 4.76 11.00
C VAL A 229 -4.71 3.80 11.24
N SER A 230 -4.30 3.09 10.20
CA SER A 230 -3.34 1.98 10.32
C SER A 230 -1.90 2.41 10.11
N ASP A 231 -1.68 3.51 9.41
CA ASP A 231 -0.34 3.98 9.07
C ASP A 231 -0.24 5.52 8.95
N ARG A 232 1.00 5.97 8.71
CA ARG A 232 1.32 7.39 8.61
C ARG A 232 0.69 8.07 7.40
N LEU A 233 0.54 7.34 6.27
CA LEU A 233 -0.07 7.89 5.06
C LEU A 233 -1.56 8.10 5.26
N GLU A 234 -2.23 7.10 5.83
CA GLU A 234 -3.65 7.18 6.16
C GLU A 234 -3.92 8.32 7.15
N LEU A 235 -3.03 8.52 8.13
CA LEU A 235 -3.09 9.67 9.04
C LEU A 235 -2.93 11.01 8.29
N ALA A 236 -2.00 11.10 7.35
CA ALA A 236 -1.79 12.32 6.58
C ALA A 236 -2.98 12.64 5.67
N LEU A 237 -3.53 11.65 4.98
CA LEU A 237 -4.73 11.79 4.15
C LEU A 237 -5.95 12.16 5.01
N TYR A 238 -6.10 11.55 6.18
CA TYR A 238 -7.13 11.92 7.16
C TYR A 238 -7.00 13.39 7.57
N ALA A 239 -5.77 13.85 7.86
CA ALA A 239 -5.51 15.23 8.26
C ALA A 239 -5.83 16.23 7.15
N ILE A 240 -5.49 15.92 5.92
CA ILE A 240 -5.79 16.75 4.74
C ILE A 240 -7.31 16.81 4.53
N HIS A 241 -7.99 15.67 4.51
CA HIS A 241 -9.43 15.59 4.31
C HIS A 241 -10.24 16.34 5.39
N ASN A 242 -9.74 16.35 6.62
CA ASN A 242 -10.37 17.04 7.75
C ASN A 242 -9.80 18.45 8.03
N ASN A 243 -9.02 19.04 7.10
CA ASN A 243 -8.39 20.35 7.22
C ASN A 243 -7.54 20.55 8.49
N LEU A 244 -6.91 19.49 8.99
CA LEU A 244 -6.05 19.53 10.19
C LEU A 244 -4.59 19.91 9.87
N HIS A 245 -4.23 20.11 8.62
CA HIS A 245 -2.88 20.44 8.14
C HIS A 245 -2.54 21.93 8.27
N THR A 246 -3.55 22.81 8.36
CA THR A 246 -3.37 24.24 8.65
C THR A 246 -3.47 24.44 10.16
N GLY A 247 -2.33 24.50 10.85
CA GLY A 247 -2.26 24.88 12.26
C GLY A 247 -2.72 26.32 12.43
N ARG A 248 -3.90 26.52 12.99
CA ARG A 248 -4.34 27.77 13.65
C ARG A 248 -4.17 27.62 15.14
#